data_52867871c5dbae9a9341e7d5989f2acd
#
_entry.id   52867871c5dbae9a9341e7d5989f2acd
#
_cell.length_a   1.000
_cell.length_b   1.000
_cell.length_c   1.000
_cell.angle_alpha   90.00
_cell.angle_beta   90.00
_cell.angle_gamma   90.00
#
_symmetry.space_group_name_H-M   'P 1'
#
loop_
_entity.id
_entity.type
_entity.pdbx_description
1 polymer ?
#
loop_
_entity_poly.entity_id
_entity_poly.type
_entity_poly.pdbx_seq_one_letter_code
_entity_poly.pdbx_strand_id
1 'polypeptide(L)'
;AKGLCEAHGLPLIGIPTLQILAVKAMFARYDWEGDEILVPILDARRMEVYTASYDFSLKELEATRPVILEADSFVSLQEKYHGRRLVFIGDGAKKAQGVLNVQDNALFMPDIYPDARGMMALADRAMRSSEFLDTAYSVPFYLKEFQATVPKKPFSGLAGIANHEIFRYFCTLNA
;
A
#
# COMPACT_ATOMS: atom_id res chain seq x y z
N ALA A 1 -3.55 7.55 17.16
CA ALA A 1 -2.90 6.38 17.77
C ALA A 1 -1.73 6.81 18.66
N LYS A 2 -0.67 7.49 18.15
CA LYS A 2 0.54 7.86 18.90
C LYS A 2 0.26 8.53 20.25
N GLY A 3 -0.61 9.57 20.28
CA GLY A 3 -0.94 10.27 21.53
C GLY A 3 -1.62 9.38 22.59
N LEU A 4 -2.42 8.39 22.17
CA LEU A 4 -3.00 7.41 23.10
C LEU A 4 -1.94 6.44 23.64
N CYS A 5 -1.05 5.98 22.75
CA CYS A 5 0.04 5.10 23.17
C CYS A 5 0.95 5.80 24.19
N GLU A 6 1.34 7.04 23.92
CA GLU A 6 2.19 7.85 24.81
C GLU A 6 1.51 8.10 26.17
N ALA A 7 0.25 8.57 26.15
CA ALA A 7 -0.48 8.90 27.37
C ALA A 7 -0.73 7.71 28.31
N HIS A 8 -0.81 6.52 27.76
CA HIS A 8 -1.15 5.30 28.52
C HIS A 8 -0.01 4.27 28.59
N GLY A 9 1.17 4.58 28.10
CA GLY A 9 2.29 3.63 28.06
C GLY A 9 2.00 2.38 27.22
N LEU A 10 1.19 2.51 26.15
CA LEU A 10 0.82 1.39 25.30
C LEU A 10 1.78 1.25 24.12
N PRO A 11 2.12 0.01 23.72
CA PRO A 11 2.94 -0.20 22.54
C PRO A 11 2.19 0.20 21.26
N LEU A 12 2.90 0.76 20.29
CA LEU A 12 2.38 1.09 18.96
C LEU A 12 2.81 0.01 17.98
N ILE A 13 1.84 -0.58 17.27
CA ILE A 13 2.09 -1.57 16.22
C ILE A 13 1.71 -0.94 14.87
N GLY A 14 2.61 -1.03 13.88
CA GLY A 14 2.37 -0.63 12.51
C GLY A 14 2.29 -1.83 11.58
N ILE A 15 1.20 -1.93 10.82
CA ILE A 15 1.00 -3.01 9.86
C ILE A 15 0.97 -2.44 8.44
N PRO A 16 1.81 -2.94 7.52
CA PRO A 16 1.79 -2.51 6.12
C PRO A 16 0.45 -2.84 5.44
N THR A 17 -0.16 -1.85 4.78
CA THR A 17 -1.46 -2.02 4.12
C THR A 17 -1.45 -3.13 3.07
N LEU A 18 -0.36 -3.27 2.31
CA LEU A 18 -0.21 -4.34 1.32
C LEU A 18 -0.18 -5.73 1.98
N GLN A 19 0.42 -5.85 3.16
CA GLN A 19 0.43 -7.11 3.91
C GLN A 19 -0.98 -7.47 4.43
N ILE A 20 -1.79 -6.47 4.79
CA ILE A 20 -3.21 -6.68 5.16
C ILE A 20 -3.99 -7.28 3.99
N LEU A 21 -3.78 -6.77 2.77
CA LEU A 21 -4.41 -7.31 1.56
C LEU A 21 -4.02 -8.77 1.33
N ALA A 22 -2.73 -9.11 1.47
CA ALA A 22 -2.23 -10.47 1.34
C ALA A 22 -2.92 -11.42 2.34
N VAL A 23 -2.97 -11.05 3.62
CA VAL A 23 -3.66 -11.84 4.67
C VAL A 23 -5.13 -12.04 4.32
N LYS A 24 -5.84 -10.98 3.91
CA LYS A 24 -7.26 -11.08 3.57
C LYS A 24 -7.50 -12.01 2.39
N ALA A 25 -6.64 -12.01 1.38
CA ALA A 25 -6.74 -12.94 0.26
C ALA A 25 -6.56 -14.39 0.73
N MET A 26 -5.60 -14.66 1.62
CA MET A 26 -5.41 -15.99 2.19
C MET A 26 -6.67 -16.52 2.88
N PHE A 27 -7.42 -15.67 3.58
CA PHE A 27 -8.68 -16.05 4.24
C PHE A 27 -9.91 -16.04 3.33
N ALA A 28 -9.81 -15.47 2.13
CA ALA A 28 -10.94 -15.39 1.20
C ALA A 28 -11.19 -16.69 0.42
N ARG A 29 -10.24 -17.62 0.44
CA ARG A 29 -10.33 -18.91 -0.28
C ARG A 29 -9.74 -20.03 0.59
N TYR A 30 -10.12 -21.28 0.28
CA TYR A 30 -9.67 -22.49 0.99
C TYR A 30 -8.89 -23.46 0.12
N ASP A 31 -8.74 -23.16 -1.17
CA ASP A 31 -8.14 -23.98 -2.20
C ASP A 31 -6.71 -23.54 -2.57
N TRP A 32 -5.97 -23.02 -1.59
CA TRP A 32 -4.58 -22.64 -1.75
C TRP A 32 -3.65 -23.86 -1.72
N GLU A 33 -2.66 -23.89 -2.60
CA GLU A 33 -1.58 -24.89 -2.58
C GLU A 33 -0.48 -24.53 -1.57
N GLY A 34 -0.42 -23.23 -1.17
CA GLY A 34 0.51 -22.72 -0.18
C GLY A 34 1.88 -22.30 -0.75
N ASP A 35 2.05 -22.40 -2.05
CA ASP A 35 3.26 -21.98 -2.76
C ASP A 35 3.05 -20.73 -3.62
N GLU A 36 1.84 -20.16 -3.64
CA GLU A 36 1.52 -18.97 -4.40
C GLU A 36 2.37 -17.76 -3.97
N ILE A 37 2.57 -16.85 -4.91
CA ILE A 37 3.15 -15.52 -4.66
C ILE A 37 2.02 -14.52 -4.56
N LEU A 38 1.85 -13.93 -3.38
CA LEU A 38 0.86 -12.91 -3.12
C LEU A 38 1.40 -11.55 -3.59
N VAL A 39 0.70 -10.89 -4.50
CA VAL A 39 1.07 -9.61 -5.11
C VAL A 39 -0.05 -8.60 -4.84
N PRO A 40 -0.14 -8.02 -3.62
CA PRO A 40 -1.10 -6.97 -3.34
C PRO A 40 -0.80 -5.73 -4.18
N ILE A 41 -1.87 -5.13 -4.73
CA ILE A 41 -1.82 -3.96 -5.60
C ILE A 41 -2.85 -2.93 -5.16
N LEU A 42 -2.37 -1.75 -4.75
CA LEU A 42 -3.20 -0.58 -4.47
C LEU A 42 -3.16 0.40 -5.64
N ASP A 43 -4.33 0.89 -6.05
CA ASP A 43 -4.43 1.89 -7.10
C ASP A 43 -3.81 3.24 -6.66
N ALA A 44 -2.85 3.75 -7.43
CA ALA A 44 -2.14 5.01 -7.19
C ALA A 44 -2.48 6.11 -8.20
N ARG A 45 -3.64 6.02 -8.86
CA ARG A 45 -4.12 6.87 -9.96
C ARG A 45 -3.38 6.61 -11.29
N ARG A 46 -4.03 7.00 -12.40
CA ARG A 46 -3.55 6.73 -13.78
C ARG A 46 -3.24 5.24 -13.94
N MET A 47 -2.12 4.90 -14.58
CA MET A 47 -1.65 3.51 -14.74
C MET A 47 -0.61 3.10 -13.68
N GLU A 48 -0.55 3.80 -12.56
CA GLU A 48 0.37 3.50 -11.48
C GLU A 48 -0.33 2.74 -10.34
N VAL A 49 0.43 1.87 -9.68
CA VAL A 49 0.00 1.11 -8.50
C VAL A 49 1.14 1.07 -7.48
N TYR A 50 0.76 0.89 -6.20
CA TYR A 50 1.70 0.48 -5.16
C TYR A 50 1.60 -1.02 -4.96
N THR A 51 2.73 -1.70 -4.94
CA THR A 51 2.79 -3.15 -4.84
C THR A 51 3.97 -3.62 -4.01
N ALA A 52 3.85 -4.82 -3.49
CA ALA A 52 4.91 -5.62 -2.88
C ALA A 52 4.65 -7.08 -3.25
N SER A 53 5.58 -7.98 -2.96
CA SER A 53 5.37 -9.41 -3.15
C SER A 53 5.67 -10.16 -1.87
N TYR A 54 4.82 -11.12 -1.53
CA TYR A 54 4.96 -11.97 -0.35
C TYR A 54 4.84 -13.44 -0.73
N ASP A 55 5.55 -14.31 -0.02
CA ASP A 55 5.23 -15.73 -0.04
C ASP A 55 4.02 -16.03 0.86
N PHE A 56 3.59 -17.28 0.88
CA PHE A 56 2.43 -17.69 1.68
C PHE A 56 2.68 -17.70 3.19
N SER A 57 3.94 -17.53 3.64
CA SER A 57 4.30 -17.27 5.04
C SER A 57 4.28 -15.79 5.41
N LEU A 58 3.92 -14.91 4.46
CA LEU A 58 3.97 -13.45 4.57
C LEU A 58 5.37 -12.87 4.71
N LYS A 59 6.39 -13.62 4.28
CA LYS A 59 7.73 -13.09 4.11
C LYS A 59 7.77 -12.21 2.86
N GLU A 60 8.30 -11.01 3.00
CA GLU A 60 8.48 -10.09 1.86
C GLU A 60 9.53 -10.65 0.89
N LEU A 61 9.13 -10.80 -0.37
CA LEU A 61 9.97 -11.25 -1.48
C LEU A 61 10.49 -10.08 -2.31
N GLU A 62 9.63 -9.07 -2.50
CA GLU A 62 9.97 -7.77 -3.08
C GLU A 62 9.38 -6.66 -2.23
N ALA A 63 10.23 -5.66 -1.95
CA ALA A 63 9.86 -4.50 -1.13
C ALA A 63 8.76 -3.66 -1.79
N THR A 64 8.00 -2.95 -0.96
CA THR A 64 6.96 -2.04 -1.42
C THR A 64 7.54 -0.98 -2.35
N ARG A 65 6.96 -0.87 -3.56
CA ARG A 65 7.39 0.07 -4.60
C ARG A 65 6.22 0.58 -5.46
N PRO A 66 6.33 1.77 -6.06
CA PRO A 66 5.42 2.19 -7.12
C PRO A 66 5.78 1.46 -8.42
N VAL A 67 4.76 1.08 -9.19
CA VAL A 67 4.92 0.46 -10.52
C VAL A 67 3.95 1.12 -11.49
N ILE A 68 4.44 1.54 -12.64
CA ILE A 68 3.59 1.90 -13.77
C ILE A 68 3.22 0.59 -14.45
N LEU A 69 1.91 0.34 -14.59
CA LEU A 69 1.42 -0.90 -15.18
C LEU A 69 1.62 -0.89 -16.69
N GLU A 70 2.48 -1.77 -17.15
CA GLU A 70 2.76 -2.10 -18.53
C GLU A 70 2.60 -3.62 -18.73
N ALA A 71 2.53 -4.09 -19.94
CA ALA A 71 2.26 -5.49 -20.25
C ALA A 71 3.27 -6.46 -19.59
N ASP A 72 4.51 -6.03 -19.42
CA ASP A 72 5.64 -6.80 -18.92
C ASP A 72 6.03 -6.51 -17.45
N SER A 73 5.26 -5.65 -16.75
CA SER A 73 5.62 -5.14 -15.42
C SER A 73 5.93 -6.21 -14.36
N PHE A 74 5.40 -7.42 -14.51
CA PHE A 74 5.61 -8.54 -13.57
C PHE A 74 6.23 -9.79 -14.21
N VAL A 75 6.74 -9.69 -15.43
CA VAL A 75 7.38 -10.81 -16.13
C VAL A 75 8.61 -11.30 -15.36
N SER A 76 9.47 -10.39 -14.89
CA SER A 76 10.64 -10.74 -14.08
C SER A 76 10.29 -11.46 -12.78
N LEU A 77 9.18 -11.08 -12.13
CA LEU A 77 8.68 -11.77 -10.94
C LEU A 77 8.20 -13.18 -11.30
N GLN A 78 7.47 -13.32 -12.41
CA GLN A 78 6.97 -14.60 -12.89
C GLN A 78 8.11 -15.54 -13.26
N GLU A 79 9.14 -15.05 -13.96
CA GLU A 79 10.34 -15.80 -14.30
C GLU A 79 11.12 -16.27 -13.08
N LYS A 80 11.31 -15.36 -12.09
CA LYS A 80 12.03 -15.66 -10.85
C LYS A 80 11.37 -16.76 -10.04
N TYR A 81 10.04 -16.82 -10.05
CA TYR A 81 9.26 -17.79 -9.30
C TYR A 81 8.53 -18.76 -10.26
N HIS A 82 9.26 -19.26 -11.23
CA HIS A 82 8.79 -20.13 -12.30
C HIS A 82 7.93 -21.29 -11.79
N GLY A 83 6.75 -21.46 -12.39
CA GLY A 83 5.77 -22.48 -12.01
C GLY A 83 4.88 -22.14 -10.82
N ARG A 84 5.14 -21.04 -10.09
CA ARG A 84 4.29 -20.59 -8.98
C ARG A 84 3.21 -19.63 -9.47
N ARG A 85 2.01 -19.78 -8.92
CA ARG A 85 0.88 -18.91 -9.25
C ARG A 85 1.09 -17.50 -8.66
N LEU A 86 0.94 -16.46 -9.48
CA LEU A 86 0.88 -15.07 -9.03
C LEU A 86 -0.56 -14.70 -8.68
N VAL A 87 -0.78 -14.17 -7.48
CA VAL A 87 -2.10 -13.75 -7.00
C VAL A 87 -2.11 -12.24 -6.85
N PHE A 88 -2.77 -11.54 -7.77
CA PHE A 88 -2.91 -10.08 -7.76
C PHE A 88 -4.12 -9.67 -6.93
N ILE A 89 -3.93 -8.87 -5.86
CA ILE A 89 -4.92 -8.65 -4.81
C ILE A 89 -5.14 -7.15 -4.61
N GLY A 90 -6.40 -6.72 -4.55
CA GLY A 90 -6.76 -5.34 -4.21
C GLY A 90 -7.37 -4.56 -5.38
N ASP A 91 -7.70 -3.30 -5.14
CA ASP A 91 -8.40 -2.44 -6.09
C ASP A 91 -7.62 -2.17 -7.38
N GLY A 92 -6.29 -2.22 -7.33
CA GLY A 92 -5.43 -2.16 -8.52
C GLY A 92 -5.46 -3.43 -9.38
N ALA A 93 -5.93 -4.58 -8.87
CA ALA A 93 -5.89 -5.86 -9.58
C ALA A 93 -6.77 -5.88 -10.83
N LYS A 94 -7.92 -5.19 -10.82
CA LYS A 94 -8.78 -5.06 -12.01
C LYS A 94 -8.09 -4.30 -13.15
N LYS A 95 -7.35 -3.25 -12.80
CA LYS A 95 -6.56 -2.46 -13.74
C LYS A 95 -5.41 -3.30 -14.29
N ALA A 96 -4.72 -4.04 -13.42
CA ALA A 96 -3.63 -4.94 -13.77
C ALA A 96 -4.09 -6.06 -14.73
N GLN A 97 -5.25 -6.66 -14.48
CA GLN A 97 -5.83 -7.71 -15.34
C GLN A 97 -6.05 -7.24 -16.79
N GLY A 98 -6.37 -5.96 -17.00
CA GLY A 98 -6.59 -5.40 -18.34
C GLY A 98 -5.30 -5.07 -19.10
N VAL A 99 -4.15 -5.09 -18.46
CA VAL A 99 -2.88 -4.60 -19.03
C VAL A 99 -1.80 -5.67 -19.05
N LEU A 100 -1.69 -6.46 -17.98
CA LEU A 100 -0.59 -7.41 -17.81
C LEU A 100 -0.69 -8.58 -18.80
N ASN A 101 0.40 -8.85 -19.48
CA ASN A 101 0.57 -10.04 -20.31
C ASN A 101 1.15 -11.19 -19.42
N VAL A 102 0.39 -11.55 -18.37
CA VAL A 102 0.75 -12.67 -17.51
C VAL A 102 0.22 -13.98 -18.11
N GLN A 103 1.04 -15.02 -18.04
CA GLN A 103 0.66 -16.36 -18.50
C GLN A 103 -0.52 -16.90 -17.68
N ASP A 104 -1.13 -18.00 -18.13
CA ASP A 104 -2.35 -18.63 -17.57
C ASP A 104 -2.29 -18.97 -16.06
N ASN A 105 -1.14 -18.81 -15.42
CA ASN A 105 -0.91 -19.08 -14.01
C ASN A 105 -1.02 -17.81 -13.12
N ALA A 106 -1.97 -16.92 -13.40
CA ALA A 106 -2.26 -15.75 -12.59
C ALA A 106 -3.72 -15.76 -12.10
N LEU A 107 -3.91 -15.34 -10.85
CA LEU A 107 -5.23 -15.15 -10.25
C LEU A 107 -5.41 -13.67 -9.90
N PHE A 108 -6.57 -13.10 -10.21
CA PHE A 108 -6.91 -11.71 -9.88
C PHE A 108 -8.05 -11.67 -8.87
N MET A 109 -7.84 -10.92 -7.77
CA MET A 109 -8.79 -10.74 -6.67
C MET A 109 -9.05 -9.24 -6.44
N PRO A 110 -9.82 -8.56 -7.33
CA PRO A 110 -9.99 -7.10 -7.29
C PRO A 110 -10.87 -6.62 -6.14
N ASP A 111 -11.71 -7.48 -5.57
CA ASP A 111 -12.71 -7.10 -4.57
C ASP A 111 -12.20 -7.27 -3.12
N ILE A 112 -10.90 -7.41 -2.94
CA ILE A 112 -10.26 -7.44 -1.62
C ILE A 112 -9.78 -6.04 -1.26
N TYR A 113 -10.33 -5.48 -0.16
CA TYR A 113 -9.98 -4.15 0.35
C TYR A 113 -9.34 -4.28 1.73
N PRO A 114 -8.35 -3.41 2.07
CA PRO A 114 -7.76 -3.43 3.40
C PRO A 114 -8.76 -2.92 4.43
N ASP A 115 -8.89 -3.63 5.54
CA ASP A 115 -9.68 -3.23 6.70
C ASP A 115 -9.03 -3.68 8.02
N ALA A 116 -9.56 -3.23 9.14
CA ALA A 116 -9.03 -3.55 10.45
C ALA A 116 -9.09 -5.06 10.80
N ARG A 117 -9.99 -5.83 10.18
CA ARG A 117 -10.08 -7.28 10.42
C ARG A 117 -8.84 -8.01 9.88
N GLY A 118 -8.33 -7.57 8.72
CA GLY A 118 -7.11 -8.13 8.15
C GLY A 118 -5.85 -7.84 8.96
N MET A 119 -5.92 -6.90 9.92
CA MET A 119 -4.80 -6.60 10.81
C MET A 119 -4.67 -7.57 11.99
N MET A 120 -5.73 -8.30 12.37
CA MET A 120 -5.79 -9.04 13.64
C MET A 120 -4.64 -10.04 13.79
N ALA A 121 -4.45 -10.92 12.81
CA ALA A 121 -3.40 -11.94 12.87
C ALA A 121 -1.99 -11.33 12.85
N LEU A 122 -1.80 -10.27 12.08
CA LEU A 122 -0.52 -9.55 12.00
C LEU A 122 -0.20 -8.81 13.30
N ALA A 123 -1.21 -8.15 13.90
CA ALA A 123 -1.04 -7.44 15.15
C ALA A 123 -0.78 -8.40 16.33
N ASP A 124 -1.46 -9.56 16.38
CA ASP A 124 -1.19 -10.59 17.38
C ASP A 124 0.24 -11.13 17.24
N ARG A 125 0.69 -11.39 16.02
CA ARG A 125 2.08 -11.79 15.77
C ARG A 125 3.07 -10.73 16.25
N ALA A 126 2.88 -9.47 15.84
CA ALA A 126 3.75 -8.37 16.22
C ALA A 126 3.78 -8.15 17.75
N MET A 127 2.65 -8.31 18.42
CA MET A 127 2.56 -8.24 19.87
C MET A 127 3.40 -9.34 20.54
N ARG A 128 3.30 -10.58 20.07
CA ARG A 128 4.06 -11.73 20.60
C ARG A 128 5.55 -11.61 20.34
N SER A 129 5.93 -11.04 19.20
CA SER A 129 7.35 -10.81 18.82
C SER A 129 7.92 -9.52 19.39
N SER A 130 7.10 -8.71 20.11
CA SER A 130 7.48 -7.38 20.60
C SER A 130 7.96 -6.42 19.48
N GLU A 131 7.38 -6.54 18.29
CA GLU A 131 7.67 -5.69 17.14
C GLU A 131 6.91 -4.36 17.25
N PHE A 132 7.41 -3.46 18.09
CA PHE A 132 6.78 -2.18 18.38
C PHE A 132 7.47 -1.04 17.63
N LEU A 133 6.66 -0.07 17.20
CA LEU A 133 7.15 1.17 16.61
C LEU A 133 7.51 2.18 17.72
N ASP A 134 8.51 2.99 17.48
CA ASP A 134 8.80 4.16 18.30
C ASP A 134 7.65 5.18 18.17
N THR A 135 6.98 5.50 19.27
CA THR A 135 5.85 6.43 19.29
C THR A 135 6.24 7.86 18.94
N ALA A 136 7.46 8.29 19.23
CA ALA A 136 7.93 9.63 18.91
C ALA A 136 8.27 9.79 17.43
N TYR A 137 9.03 8.86 16.87
CA TYR A 137 9.65 9.01 15.55
C TYR A 137 8.97 8.24 14.42
N SER A 138 8.12 7.25 14.69
CA SER A 138 7.44 6.53 13.61
C SER A 138 6.48 7.44 12.84
N VAL A 139 6.55 7.35 11.53
CA VAL A 139 5.69 8.08 10.58
C VAL A 139 5.07 7.09 9.58
N PRO A 140 3.92 7.41 8.98
CA PRO A 140 3.41 6.62 7.86
C PRO A 140 4.44 6.53 6.74
N PHE A 141 4.50 5.39 6.08
CA PHE A 141 5.44 5.18 4.98
C PHE A 141 4.90 5.85 3.70
N TYR A 142 5.42 7.03 3.37
CA TYR A 142 5.10 7.74 2.14
C TYR A 142 6.10 7.35 1.04
N LEU A 143 5.64 6.59 0.05
CA LEU A 143 6.45 6.16 -1.10
C LEU A 143 6.81 7.30 -2.06
N LYS A 144 6.04 8.37 -2.05
CA LYS A 144 6.25 9.56 -2.88
C LYS A 144 6.15 10.83 -2.05
N GLU A 145 6.99 11.79 -2.40
CA GLU A 145 6.85 13.14 -1.89
C GLU A 145 5.54 13.78 -2.37
N PHE A 146 5.00 14.66 -1.54
CA PHE A 146 3.78 15.38 -1.87
C PHE A 146 4.01 16.26 -3.11
N GLN A 147 3.30 15.98 -4.19
CA GLN A 147 3.24 16.82 -5.38
C GLN A 147 1.97 17.66 -5.34
N ALA A 148 2.13 18.97 -5.06
CA ALA A 148 1.04 19.91 -5.16
C ALA A 148 0.59 20.02 -6.63
N THR A 149 -0.67 19.69 -6.90
CA THR A 149 -1.28 19.98 -8.21
C THR A 149 -1.60 21.46 -8.28
N VAL A 150 -0.96 22.19 -9.19
CA VAL A 150 -1.35 23.56 -9.53
C VAL A 150 -2.77 23.51 -10.12
N PRO A 151 -3.78 24.20 -9.53
CA PRO A 151 -5.13 24.19 -10.05
C PRO A 151 -5.15 24.76 -11.49
N LYS A 152 -5.75 24.03 -12.42
CA LYS A 152 -5.82 24.40 -13.85
C LYS A 152 -6.64 25.66 -14.13
N LYS A 153 -7.38 26.18 -13.15
CA LYS A 153 -8.10 27.46 -13.25
C LYS A 153 -7.85 28.23 -11.95
N PRO A 154 -7.37 29.48 -12.00
CA PRO A 154 -7.40 30.33 -10.82
C PRO A 154 -8.86 30.47 -10.36
N PHE A 155 -9.07 30.45 -9.06
CA PHE A 155 -10.40 30.68 -8.46
C PHE A 155 -10.88 32.05 -8.92
N SER A 156 -11.79 32.10 -9.89
CA SER A 156 -12.34 33.34 -10.46
C SER A 156 -13.23 34.14 -9.47
N GLY A 157 -13.37 33.69 -8.24
CA GLY A 157 -14.16 34.30 -7.20
C GLY A 157 -13.39 35.20 -6.24
N LEU A 158 -12.06 35.29 -6.33
CA LEU A 158 -11.23 36.09 -5.40
C LEU A 158 -10.29 37.08 -6.16
N ALA A 159 -10.78 37.66 -7.22
CA ALA A 159 -10.03 38.71 -7.95
C ALA A 159 -9.78 39.99 -7.15
N GLY A 160 -10.01 39.99 -5.84
CA GLY A 160 -9.82 41.16 -4.97
C GLY A 160 -8.93 40.96 -3.74
N ILE A 161 -8.43 39.72 -3.50
CA ILE A 161 -7.58 39.42 -2.31
C ILE A 161 -6.28 38.73 -2.77
N ALA A 162 -5.56 39.44 -3.67
CA ALA A 162 -4.18 39.10 -3.96
C ALA A 162 -3.27 39.87 -3.00
N ASN A 163 -3.38 39.64 -1.71
CA ASN A 163 -2.38 40.12 -0.78
C ASN A 163 -1.39 38.99 -0.50
N HIS A 164 -0.20 39.21 -1.03
CA HIS A 164 1.04 38.44 -0.89
C HIS A 164 1.45 38.13 0.57
N GLU A 165 0.71 38.63 1.56
CA GLU A 165 1.01 38.46 2.97
C GLU A 165 0.42 37.17 3.59
N ILE A 166 -0.68 36.63 3.06
CA ILE A 166 -1.31 35.44 3.66
C ILE A 166 -0.43 34.16 3.43
N PHE A 167 0.31 34.13 2.34
CA PHE A 167 1.24 33.01 2.08
C PHE A 167 2.49 33.05 2.97
N ARG A 168 2.89 34.18 3.47
CA ARG A 168 4.01 34.32 4.41
C ARG A 168 3.67 33.77 5.81
N TYR A 169 2.42 33.88 6.23
CA TYR A 169 2.01 33.44 7.58
C TYR A 169 1.98 31.92 7.73
N PHE A 170 1.74 31.17 6.66
CA PHE A 170 1.74 29.70 6.70
C PHE A 170 3.14 29.06 6.61
N CYS A 171 4.12 29.77 6.07
CA CYS A 171 5.50 29.26 5.99
C CYS A 171 6.36 29.56 7.23
N THR A 172 5.94 30.44 8.13
CA THR A 172 6.70 30.82 9.34
C THR A 172 6.29 30.05 10.60
N LEU A 173 5.31 29.14 10.52
CA LEU A 173 4.88 28.33 11.68
C LEU A 173 5.50 26.91 11.71
N ASN A 174 6.43 26.58 10.81
CA ASN A 174 7.15 25.32 10.76
C ASN A 174 8.67 25.52 10.59
N ALA A 175 9.25 26.43 11.36
CA ALA A 175 10.70 26.54 11.58
C ALA A 175 10.99 26.31 13.07
#